data_ae8bc302a1db4eda1d184a3d0082f5d4
#
_entry.id   ae8bc302a1db4eda1d184a3d0082f5d4
#
_cell.length_a   1.000
_cell.length_b   1.000
_cell.length_c   1.000
_cell.angle_alpha   90.00
_cell.angle_beta   90.00
_cell.angle_gamma   90.00
#
_symmetry.space_group_name_H-M   'P 1'
#
loop_
_entity.id
_entity.type
_entity.pdbx_description
1 polymer ?
#
loop_
_entity_poly.entity_id
_entity_poly.type
_entity_poly.pdbx_seq_one_letter_code
_entity_poly.pdbx_strand_id
1 'polypeptide(L)'
;KPDFTRHNTGIDFSTWVEQPEVIPTALPLCTGTADFIIQDRFKYKPKPRWAQVIRPFLEQRTAFGGQYVINYLSTAGGLKGPRRNAKYINAKFMDYPLKKGVYYGTTYVDFPSREQVLKIVETNFE
;
A
#
# COMPACT_ATOMS: atom_id res chain seq x y z
N LYS A 1 -27.58 -24.50 7.78
CA LYS A 1 -26.51 -23.47 7.83
C LYS A 1 -25.59 -23.70 6.64
N PRO A 2 -25.26 -22.66 5.84
CA PRO A 2 -24.23 -22.81 4.81
C PRO A 2 -22.93 -23.23 5.48
N ASP A 3 -22.31 -24.26 4.98
CA ASP A 3 -21.00 -24.71 5.45
C ASP A 3 -19.92 -23.85 4.77
N PHE A 4 -19.57 -22.76 5.41
CA PHE A 4 -18.54 -21.84 4.92
C PHE A 4 -17.12 -22.44 4.91
N THR A 5 -16.94 -23.64 5.44
CA THR A 5 -15.64 -24.32 5.43
C THR A 5 -15.36 -25.05 4.10
N ARG A 6 -16.38 -25.29 3.29
CA ARG A 6 -16.29 -26.05 2.02
C ARG A 6 -16.34 -25.21 0.74
N HIS A 7 -16.66 -23.94 0.86
CA HIS A 7 -16.66 -23.01 -0.28
C HIS A 7 -15.62 -21.93 -0.04
N ASN A 8 -14.68 -21.81 -0.93
CA ASN A 8 -13.71 -20.69 -0.96
C ASN A 8 -14.46 -19.37 -1.25
N THR A 9 -15.19 -18.89 -0.26
CA THR A 9 -15.91 -17.62 -0.30
C THR A 9 -14.98 -16.51 0.17
N GLY A 10 -13.96 -16.20 -0.58
CA GLY A 10 -13.04 -15.15 -0.23
C GLY A 10 -11.64 -15.38 -0.77
N ILE A 11 -10.75 -14.47 -0.43
CA ILE A 11 -9.35 -14.54 -0.80
C ILE A 11 -8.57 -15.01 0.44
N ASP A 12 -7.80 -16.08 0.28
CA ASP A 12 -6.95 -16.60 1.33
C ASP A 12 -5.63 -15.81 1.39
N PHE A 13 -5.41 -15.10 2.48
CA PHE A 13 -4.19 -14.36 2.79
C PHE A 13 -3.30 -15.07 3.82
N SER A 14 -3.47 -16.35 4.07
CA SER A 14 -2.69 -17.11 5.07
C SER A 14 -1.18 -17.06 4.85
N THR A 15 -0.74 -16.84 3.61
CA THR A 15 0.68 -16.69 3.26
C THR A 15 1.21 -15.26 3.39
N TRP A 16 0.37 -14.31 3.82
CA TRP A 16 0.84 -12.96 4.10
C TRP A 16 1.69 -12.97 5.37
N VAL A 17 2.96 -12.70 5.21
CA VAL A 17 3.92 -12.64 6.31
C VAL A 17 4.39 -11.20 6.53
N GLU A 18 4.85 -10.91 7.75
CA GLU A 18 5.48 -9.63 8.06
C GLU A 18 6.69 -9.40 7.15
N GLN A 19 6.75 -8.25 6.49
CA GLN A 19 7.83 -7.93 5.57
C GLN A 19 9.07 -7.45 6.33
N PRO A 20 10.23 -8.13 6.16
CA PRO A 20 11.47 -7.72 6.82
C PRO A 20 11.92 -6.33 6.36
N GLU A 21 12.59 -5.61 7.26
CA GLU A 21 13.03 -4.22 7.05
C GLU A 21 13.97 -4.05 5.85
N VAL A 22 14.75 -5.07 5.53
CA VAL A 22 15.90 -4.99 4.62
C VAL A 22 15.56 -5.30 3.16
N ILE A 23 14.43 -5.95 2.88
CA ILE A 23 14.08 -6.34 1.51
C ILE A 23 13.33 -5.17 0.82
N PRO A 24 13.89 -4.57 -0.23
CA PRO A 24 13.28 -3.39 -0.88
C PRO A 24 12.03 -3.69 -1.70
N THR A 25 11.76 -4.95 -1.99
CA THR A 25 10.64 -5.36 -2.84
C THR A 25 9.37 -5.64 -2.04
N ALA A 26 8.23 -5.33 -2.64
CA ALA A 26 6.94 -5.74 -2.14
C ALA A 26 6.80 -7.27 -2.13
N LEU A 27 5.96 -7.79 -1.24
CA LEU A 27 5.64 -9.21 -1.19
C LEU A 27 4.72 -9.57 -2.36
N PRO A 28 5.14 -10.41 -3.30
CA PRO A 28 4.21 -11.06 -4.21
C PRO A 28 3.42 -12.14 -3.46
N LEU A 29 2.12 -12.16 -3.65
CA LEU A 29 1.22 -13.14 -3.04
C LEU A 29 0.28 -13.67 -4.12
N CYS A 30 0.35 -14.98 -4.36
CA CYS A 30 -0.59 -15.69 -5.21
C CYS A 30 -1.52 -16.55 -4.35
N THR A 31 -2.82 -16.36 -4.48
CA THR A 31 -3.84 -17.08 -3.70
C THR A 31 -4.47 -18.23 -4.48
N GLY A 32 -4.02 -18.53 -5.68
CA GLY A 32 -4.64 -19.48 -6.60
C GLY A 32 -5.84 -18.91 -7.37
N THR A 33 -6.45 -17.83 -6.87
CA THR A 33 -7.59 -17.14 -7.53
C THR A 33 -7.23 -15.71 -7.93
N ALA A 34 -6.22 -15.12 -7.30
CA ALA A 34 -5.77 -13.76 -7.58
C ALA A 34 -4.31 -13.56 -7.20
N ASP A 35 -3.63 -12.72 -7.96
CA ASP A 35 -2.26 -12.31 -7.70
C ASP A 35 -2.24 -10.92 -7.05
N PHE A 36 -1.43 -10.79 -6.00
CA PHE A 36 -1.26 -9.54 -5.27
C PHE A 36 0.19 -9.10 -5.23
N ILE A 37 0.39 -7.79 -5.18
CA ILE A 37 1.64 -7.16 -4.77
C ILE A 37 1.35 -6.28 -3.58
N ILE A 38 1.94 -6.64 -2.43
CA ILE A 38 1.64 -6.02 -1.14
C ILE A 38 2.88 -5.31 -0.61
N GLN A 39 2.76 -4.02 -0.36
CA GLN A 39 3.76 -3.23 0.36
C GLN A 39 3.22 -2.95 1.78
N ASP A 40 3.78 -3.62 2.78
CA ASP A 40 3.41 -3.50 4.20
C ASP A 40 4.67 -3.44 5.08
N ARG A 41 5.55 -2.46 4.82
CA ARG A 41 6.83 -2.29 5.54
C ARG A 41 6.73 -1.16 6.54
N PHE A 42 6.05 -1.37 7.62
CA PHE A 42 5.72 -0.33 8.59
C PHE A 42 6.80 -0.01 9.63
N LYS A 43 7.81 -0.87 9.82
CA LYS A 43 8.86 -0.73 10.85
C LYS A 43 9.98 0.25 10.47
N TYR A 44 9.64 1.37 9.90
CA TYR A 44 10.59 2.43 9.50
C TYR A 44 10.28 3.75 10.21
N LYS A 45 11.30 4.57 10.41
CA LYS A 45 11.09 5.99 10.68
C LYS A 45 10.49 6.66 9.44
N PRO A 46 9.71 7.75 9.56
CA PRO A 46 8.99 8.33 8.42
C PRO A 46 9.87 8.71 7.23
N LYS A 47 11.03 9.32 7.46
CA LYS A 47 11.91 9.76 6.38
C LYS A 47 12.47 8.60 5.54
N PRO A 48 13.14 7.58 6.11
CA PRO A 48 13.56 6.41 5.33
C PRO A 48 12.36 5.63 4.78
N ARG A 49 11.23 5.55 5.48
CA ARG A 49 10.01 4.92 4.99
C ARG A 49 9.57 5.51 3.66
N TRP A 50 9.50 6.82 3.57
CA TRP A 50 9.15 7.49 2.33
C TRP A 50 10.20 7.24 1.23
N ALA A 51 11.48 7.50 1.53
CA ALA A 51 12.53 7.49 0.53
C ALA A 51 12.88 6.10 -0.02
N GLN A 52 12.82 5.08 0.83
CA GLN A 52 13.30 3.73 0.50
C GLN A 52 12.17 2.74 0.21
N VAL A 53 10.95 3.03 0.60
CA VAL A 53 9.82 2.09 0.47
C VAL A 53 8.67 2.67 -0.33
N ILE A 54 8.03 3.74 0.16
CA ILE A 54 6.78 4.23 -0.44
C ILE A 54 7.03 4.84 -1.82
N ARG A 55 7.94 5.78 -1.94
CA ARG A 55 8.25 6.42 -3.22
C ARG A 55 8.71 5.44 -4.29
N PRO A 56 9.70 4.56 -4.06
CA PRO A 56 10.09 3.55 -5.04
C PRO A 56 8.95 2.60 -5.41
N PHE A 57 8.08 2.26 -4.47
CA PHE A 57 6.90 1.44 -4.76
C PHE A 57 5.93 2.13 -5.72
N LEU A 58 5.65 3.42 -5.49
CA LEU A 58 4.80 4.22 -6.38
C LEU A 58 5.43 4.40 -7.78
N GLU A 59 6.75 4.60 -7.85
CA GLU A 59 7.51 4.75 -9.10
C GLU A 59 7.45 3.50 -9.99
N GLN A 60 7.31 2.32 -9.38
CA GLN A 60 7.21 1.04 -10.09
C GLN A 60 5.79 0.73 -10.59
N ARG A 61 4.80 1.55 -10.28
CA ARG A 61 3.42 1.30 -10.72
C ARG A 61 3.24 1.64 -12.19
N THR A 62 2.51 0.78 -12.87
CA THR A 62 2.15 0.88 -14.29
C THR A 62 0.64 0.77 -14.45
N ALA A 63 0.14 0.67 -15.67
CA ALA A 63 -1.25 0.30 -15.90
C ALA A 63 -1.58 -1.08 -15.28
N PHE A 64 -2.85 -1.35 -15.03
CA PHE A 64 -3.26 -2.64 -14.46
C PHE A 64 -2.80 -3.81 -15.35
N GLY A 65 -2.01 -4.70 -14.78
CA GLY A 65 -1.40 -5.86 -15.43
C GLY A 65 -1.89 -7.21 -14.91
N GLY A 66 -3.12 -7.29 -14.36
CA GLY A 66 -3.68 -8.52 -13.81
C GLY A 66 -3.36 -8.79 -12.35
N GLN A 67 -2.50 -7.98 -11.72
CA GLN A 67 -2.16 -8.10 -10.30
C GLN A 67 -2.85 -7.02 -9.48
N TYR A 68 -3.40 -7.39 -8.34
CA TYR A 68 -3.93 -6.44 -7.38
C TYR A 68 -2.81 -5.85 -6.52
N VAL A 69 -2.89 -4.58 -6.24
CA VAL A 69 -1.88 -3.84 -5.48
C VAL A 69 -2.45 -3.38 -4.16
N ILE A 70 -1.73 -3.66 -3.06
CA ILE A 70 -2.04 -3.15 -1.72
C ILE A 70 -0.83 -2.35 -1.23
N ASN A 71 -1.06 -1.10 -0.86
CA ASN A 71 -0.02 -0.18 -0.45
C ASN A 71 -0.36 0.48 0.89
N TYR A 72 0.46 0.26 1.91
CA TYR A 72 0.32 0.88 3.22
C TYR A 72 1.24 2.10 3.35
N LEU A 73 0.66 3.26 3.60
CA LEU A 73 1.41 4.50 3.88
C LEU A 73 1.77 4.63 5.37
N SER A 74 1.17 3.84 6.24
CA SER A 74 1.43 3.86 7.68
C SER A 74 2.88 3.51 8.01
N THR A 75 3.37 4.06 9.13
CA THR A 75 4.69 3.72 9.67
C THR A 75 4.68 3.80 11.20
N ALA A 76 5.25 2.77 11.83
CA ALA A 76 5.34 2.63 13.29
C ALA A 76 6.75 2.90 13.84
N GLY A 77 7.73 3.16 13.01
CA GLY A 77 9.11 3.39 13.44
C GLY A 77 9.34 4.78 14.04
N GLY A 78 10.18 4.83 15.08
CA GLY A 78 10.55 6.07 15.76
C GLY A 78 9.67 6.43 16.97
N LEU A 79 10.10 7.46 17.72
CA LEU A 79 9.50 7.82 19.01
C LEU A 79 8.34 8.85 18.92
N LYS A 80 7.99 9.30 17.71
CA LYS A 80 7.07 10.44 17.54
C LYS A 80 5.59 10.10 17.53
N GLY A 81 5.26 8.82 17.55
CA GLY A 81 3.89 8.32 17.51
C GLY A 81 3.22 8.38 16.12
N PRO A 82 2.10 7.66 15.94
CA PRO A 82 1.50 7.42 14.62
C PRO A 82 1.02 8.70 13.94
N ARG A 83 0.42 9.62 14.68
CA ARG A 83 -0.12 10.87 14.10
C ARG A 83 0.96 11.79 13.50
N ARG A 84 2.12 11.90 14.18
CA ARG A 84 3.26 12.69 13.64
C ARG A 84 3.92 12.00 12.47
N ASN A 85 4.01 10.67 12.53
CA ASN A 85 4.53 9.88 11.42
C ASN A 85 3.64 10.04 10.18
N ALA A 86 2.34 9.90 10.35
CA ALA A 86 1.37 10.09 9.27
C ALA A 86 1.44 11.50 8.67
N LYS A 87 1.55 12.54 9.50
CA LYS A 87 1.67 13.92 9.01
C LYS A 87 2.84 14.09 8.03
N TYR A 88 3.99 13.49 8.32
CA TYR A 88 5.15 13.53 7.42
C TYR A 88 4.91 12.76 6.13
N ILE A 89 4.43 11.51 6.23
CA ILE A 89 4.17 10.66 5.05
C ILE A 89 3.09 11.26 4.17
N ASN A 90 2.00 11.75 4.75
CA ASN A 90 0.88 12.33 4.01
C ASN A 90 1.31 13.59 3.26
N ALA A 91 2.13 14.47 3.87
CA ALA A 91 2.68 15.64 3.19
C ALA A 91 3.53 15.22 1.98
N LYS A 92 4.43 14.24 2.13
CA LYS A 92 5.24 13.72 1.04
C LYS A 92 4.41 13.07 -0.07
N PHE A 93 3.34 12.37 0.31
CA PHE A 93 2.41 11.77 -0.65
C PHE A 93 1.63 12.84 -1.43
N MET A 94 1.24 13.93 -0.78
CA MET A 94 0.59 15.06 -1.44
C MET A 94 1.49 15.77 -2.45
N ASP A 95 2.80 15.87 -2.15
CA ASP A 95 3.79 16.45 -3.06
C ASP A 95 4.14 15.51 -4.24
N TYR A 96 3.88 14.20 -4.12
CA TYR A 96 4.23 13.23 -5.15
C TYR A 96 3.27 13.31 -6.35
N PRO A 97 3.78 13.43 -7.60
CA PRO A 97 2.94 13.54 -8.78
C PRO A 97 2.38 12.18 -9.21
N LEU A 98 1.21 11.82 -8.71
CA LEU A 98 0.48 10.65 -9.21
C LEU A 98 0.07 10.89 -10.68
N LYS A 99 0.15 9.84 -11.49
CA LYS A 99 -0.15 9.90 -12.93
C LYS A 99 -1.51 9.25 -13.20
N LYS A 100 -2.28 9.84 -14.08
CA LYS A 100 -3.49 9.23 -14.63
C LYS A 100 -3.14 7.99 -15.47
N GLY A 101 -4.04 7.01 -15.49
CA GLY A 101 -3.82 5.75 -16.20
C GLY A 101 -2.82 4.79 -15.55
N VAL A 102 -2.25 5.15 -14.40
CA VAL A 102 -1.40 4.28 -13.59
C VAL A 102 -2.22 3.65 -12.47
N TYR A 103 -2.14 2.35 -12.35
CA TYR A 103 -2.84 1.60 -11.32
C TYR A 103 -2.03 1.58 -10.01
N TYR A 104 -2.46 2.37 -9.03
CA TYR A 104 -1.83 2.45 -7.72
C TYR A 104 -2.43 1.47 -6.70
N GLY A 105 -3.55 0.82 -7.04
CA GLY A 105 -4.20 -0.17 -6.21
C GLY A 105 -4.92 0.42 -5.00
N THR A 106 -5.16 -0.43 -4.01
CA THR A 106 -5.76 -0.03 -2.73
C THR A 106 -4.69 0.58 -1.84
N THR A 107 -4.85 1.84 -1.47
CA THR A 107 -3.91 2.57 -0.61
C THR A 107 -4.51 2.81 0.77
N TYR A 108 -3.87 2.26 1.80
CA TYR A 108 -4.24 2.46 3.20
C TYR A 108 -3.47 3.65 3.79
N VAL A 109 -4.19 4.60 4.34
CA VAL A 109 -3.64 5.88 4.80
C VAL A 109 -4.09 6.16 6.23
N ASP A 110 -3.16 6.48 7.11
CA ASP A 110 -3.46 6.95 8.46
C ASP A 110 -3.84 8.44 8.43
N PHE A 111 -4.93 8.81 9.08
CA PHE A 111 -5.41 10.20 9.20
C PHE A 111 -5.46 10.95 7.85
N PRO A 112 -6.14 10.43 6.82
CA PRO A 112 -6.18 11.06 5.51
C PRO A 112 -6.93 12.41 5.55
N SER A 113 -6.49 13.36 4.73
CA SER A 113 -7.30 14.53 4.38
C SER A 113 -8.22 14.21 3.20
N ARG A 114 -9.24 15.05 3.02
CA ARG A 114 -10.13 14.94 1.86
C ARG A 114 -9.36 15.07 0.55
N GLU A 115 -8.44 16.02 0.48
CA GLU A 115 -7.61 16.27 -0.70
C GLU A 115 -6.75 15.07 -1.05
N GLN A 116 -6.24 14.37 -0.04
CA GLN A 116 -5.45 13.15 -0.23
C GLN A 116 -6.30 12.02 -0.81
N VAL A 117 -7.52 11.84 -0.33
CA VAL A 117 -8.46 10.86 -0.89
C VAL A 117 -8.82 11.21 -2.33
N LEU A 118 -9.15 12.47 -2.62
CA LEU A 118 -9.45 12.92 -3.97
C LEU A 118 -8.28 12.71 -4.92
N LYS A 119 -7.05 13.03 -4.51
CA LYS A 119 -5.84 12.79 -5.30
C LYS A 119 -5.68 11.33 -5.73
N ILE A 120 -6.00 10.38 -4.85
CA ILE A 120 -5.95 8.95 -5.18
C ILE A 120 -7.09 8.60 -6.15
N VAL A 121 -8.30 9.05 -5.87
CA VAL A 121 -9.49 8.76 -6.69
C VAL A 121 -9.34 9.31 -8.10
N GLU A 122 -8.80 10.51 -8.25
CA GLU A 122 -8.59 11.15 -9.56
C GLU A 122 -7.67 10.38 -10.50
N THR A 123 -6.82 9.48 -9.99
CA THR A 123 -5.99 8.62 -10.85
C THR A 123 -6.79 7.59 -11.64
N ASN A 124 -8.03 7.32 -11.23
CA ASN A 124 -8.91 6.35 -11.90
C ASN A 124 -9.72 6.98 -13.06
N PHE A 125 -9.65 8.28 -13.23
CA PHE A 125 -10.38 8.98 -14.28
C PHE A 125 -9.40 9.57 -15.31
N GLU A 126 -9.75 9.43 -16.59
CA GLU A 126 -9.00 10.00 -17.70
C GLU A 126 -9.08 11.54 -17.77
#